data_027197f74b9e4acf0e4c3f30aebe60dd
#
_entry.id   027197f74b9e4acf0e4c3f30aebe60dd
#
_cell.length_a   1.000
_cell.length_b   1.000
_cell.length_c   1.000
_cell.angle_alpha   90.00
_cell.angle_beta   90.00
_cell.angle_gamma   90.00
#
_symmetry.space_group_name_H-M   'P 1'
#
loop_
_entity.id
_entity.type
_entity.pdbx_description
1 polymer ?
#
loop_
_entity_poly.entity_id
_entity_poly.type
_entity_poly.pdbx_seq_one_letter_code
_entity_poly.pdbx_strand_id
1 'polypeptide(L)'
;ASSLREWNRVGVNMQLYWSVLKDAIESGVRQFDFGRSSVDAGTYKFKAQWGAQPRQLYWHYWLKPGQAMPNLTPSSPKYALAIRAWQRLPVPVANLVGPWIVRRLP
;
A
#
# COMPACT_ATOMS: atom_id res chain seq x y z
N ALA A 1 -1.89 3.11 5.14
CA ALA A 1 -2.42 4.42 5.56
C ALA A 1 -2.63 5.29 4.33
N SER A 2 -3.65 6.10 4.32
CA SER A 2 -3.91 7.12 3.28
C SER A 2 -4.35 8.41 3.97
N SER A 3 -4.06 9.53 3.33
CA SER A 3 -4.43 10.86 3.81
C SER A 3 -4.93 11.72 2.66
N LEU A 4 -5.71 12.75 2.97
CA LEU A 4 -6.06 13.76 1.99
C LEU A 4 -4.80 14.53 1.59
N ARG A 5 -4.60 14.75 0.29
CA ARG A 5 -3.36 15.35 -0.25
C ARG A 5 -3.10 16.75 0.29
N GLU A 6 -4.15 17.52 0.54
CA GLU A 6 -4.08 18.87 1.09
C GLU A 6 -3.41 18.93 2.46
N TRP A 7 -3.53 17.86 3.26
CA TRP A 7 -2.95 17.74 4.61
C TRP A 7 -1.56 17.10 4.65
N ASN A 8 -1.05 16.60 3.53
CA ASN A 8 0.26 15.95 3.51
C ASN A 8 1.39 16.88 3.97
N ARG A 9 1.26 18.19 3.71
CA ARG A 9 2.25 19.21 4.12
C ARG A 9 2.41 19.36 5.63
N VAL A 10 1.40 19.00 6.42
CA VAL A 10 1.45 19.06 7.89
C VAL A 10 1.85 17.73 8.53
N GLY A 11 2.34 16.78 7.73
CA GLY A 11 2.89 15.53 8.23
C GLY A 11 1.89 14.56 8.82
N VAL A 12 0.63 14.54 8.33
CA VAL A 12 -0.45 13.70 8.86
C VAL A 12 -0.05 12.23 8.95
N ASN A 13 0.67 11.70 7.96
CA ASN A 13 1.13 10.32 7.99
C ASN A 13 2.16 10.08 9.11
N MET A 14 3.05 11.05 9.37
CA MET A 14 4.00 10.97 10.47
C MET A 14 3.27 10.93 11.82
N GLN A 15 2.29 11.82 12.00
CA GLN A 15 1.49 11.88 13.23
C GLN A 15 0.70 10.58 13.45
N LEU A 16 0.11 10.02 12.38
CA LEU A 16 -0.61 8.75 12.44
C LEU A 16 0.32 7.61 12.92
N TYR A 17 1.47 7.45 12.27
CA TYR A 17 2.43 6.40 12.64
C TYR A 17 2.98 6.60 14.05
N TRP A 18 3.28 7.84 14.45
CA TRP A 18 3.68 8.15 15.81
C TRP A 18 2.63 7.70 16.83
N SER A 19 1.37 8.07 16.62
CA SER A 19 0.28 7.72 17.54
C SER A 19 0.10 6.21 17.66
N VAL A 20 0.11 5.48 16.53
CA VAL A 20 -0.05 4.02 16.51
C VAL A 20 1.13 3.31 17.16
N LEU A 21 2.36 3.76 16.90
CA LEU A 21 3.56 3.18 17.52
C LEU A 21 3.60 3.45 19.02
N LYS A 22 3.23 4.66 19.44
CA LYS A 22 3.13 5.01 20.85
C LYS A 22 2.14 4.11 21.57
N ASP A 23 0.93 3.95 21.03
CA ASP A 23 -0.11 3.08 21.58
C ASP A 23 0.35 1.61 21.65
N ALA A 24 1.02 1.12 20.61
CA ALA A 24 1.58 -0.24 20.59
C ALA A 24 2.63 -0.45 21.69
N ILE A 25 3.52 0.53 21.91
CA ILE A 25 4.55 0.49 22.97
C ILE A 25 3.88 0.51 24.35
N GLU A 26 2.95 1.43 24.58
CA GLU A 26 2.22 1.57 25.84
C GLU A 26 1.39 0.32 26.17
N SER A 27 0.90 -0.37 25.14
CA SER A 27 0.20 -1.65 25.24
C SER A 27 1.12 -2.88 25.44
N GLY A 28 2.44 -2.69 25.49
CA GLY A 28 3.43 -3.75 25.68
C GLY A 28 3.67 -4.63 24.45
N VAL A 29 3.28 -4.18 23.26
CA VAL A 29 3.53 -4.89 22.01
C VAL A 29 5.03 -4.89 21.69
N ARG A 30 5.59 -6.09 21.48
CA ARG A 30 7.03 -6.27 21.25
C ARG A 30 7.46 -6.11 19.79
N GLN A 31 6.54 -6.32 18.86
CA GLN A 31 6.81 -6.25 17.42
C GLN A 31 5.66 -5.55 16.73
N PHE A 32 6.00 -4.64 15.83
CA PHE A 32 5.04 -3.91 15.01
C PHE A 32 5.34 -4.18 13.52
N ASP A 33 4.36 -4.74 12.81
CA ASP A 33 4.48 -5.01 11.38
C ASP A 33 3.99 -3.81 10.57
N PHE A 34 4.92 -3.14 9.89
CA PHE A 34 4.63 -2.04 8.98
C PHE A 34 3.98 -2.47 7.66
N GLY A 35 3.77 -3.76 7.45
CA GLY A 35 3.21 -4.32 6.23
C GLY A 35 4.18 -4.25 5.04
N ARG A 36 3.71 -4.69 3.90
CA ARG A 36 4.51 -4.83 2.67
C ARG A 36 4.96 -3.50 2.09
N SER A 37 6.12 -3.53 1.44
CA SER A 37 6.60 -2.46 0.56
C SER A 37 7.45 -3.07 -0.55
N SER A 38 7.39 -2.49 -1.74
CA SER A 38 8.36 -2.80 -2.78
C SER A 38 9.70 -2.16 -2.44
N VAL A 39 10.79 -2.84 -2.74
CA VAL A 39 12.14 -2.29 -2.58
C VAL A 39 12.24 -0.98 -3.36
N ASP A 40 12.92 -0.01 -2.80
CA ASP A 40 13.11 1.35 -3.34
C ASP A 40 11.85 2.21 -3.52
N ALA A 41 10.66 1.71 -3.17
CA ALA A 41 9.46 2.53 -3.15
C ALA A 41 9.53 3.61 -2.03
N GLY A 42 8.83 4.72 -2.25
CA GLY A 42 8.74 5.79 -1.24
C GLY A 42 8.23 5.29 0.12
N THR A 43 7.30 4.31 0.10
CA THR A 43 6.78 3.65 1.30
C THR A 43 7.84 2.82 2.03
N TYR A 44 8.78 2.20 1.31
CA TYR A 44 9.91 1.50 1.90
C TYR A 44 10.82 2.47 2.65
N LYS A 45 11.23 3.56 1.98
CA LYS A 45 12.08 4.60 2.56
C LYS A 45 11.43 5.25 3.79
N PHE A 46 10.14 5.54 3.71
CA PHE A 46 9.37 6.08 4.83
C PHE A 46 9.40 5.15 6.05
N LYS A 47 9.18 3.84 5.88
CA LYS A 47 9.20 2.87 6.97
C LYS A 47 10.60 2.71 7.58
N ALA A 48 11.64 2.76 6.75
CA ALA A 48 13.03 2.73 7.22
C ALA A 48 13.37 3.90 8.15
N GLN A 49 12.77 5.09 7.96
CA GLN A 49 12.94 6.24 8.86
C GLN A 49 12.43 5.97 10.28
N TRP A 50 11.47 5.03 10.43
CA TRP A 50 10.94 4.58 11.72
C TRP A 50 11.76 3.43 12.33
N GLY A 51 12.89 3.07 11.75
CA GLY A 51 13.73 1.96 12.22
C GLY A 51 13.22 0.58 11.84
N ALA A 52 12.25 0.49 10.90
CA ALA A 52 11.75 -0.81 10.45
C ALA A 52 12.84 -1.64 9.78
N GLN A 53 12.98 -2.89 10.20
CA GLN A 53 13.93 -3.86 9.63
C GLN A 53 13.23 -4.62 8.48
N PRO A 54 13.77 -4.59 7.25
CA PRO A 54 13.17 -5.30 6.14
C PRO A 54 13.31 -6.81 6.32
N ARG A 55 12.22 -7.53 6.02
CA ARG A 55 12.22 -8.98 5.89
C ARG A 55 11.75 -9.35 4.50
N GLN A 56 12.51 -10.23 3.83
CA GLN A 56 12.14 -10.74 2.51
C GLN A 56 10.86 -11.56 2.61
N LEU A 57 9.88 -11.22 1.79
CA LEU A 57 8.66 -11.98 1.62
C LEU A 57 8.73 -12.77 0.31
N TYR A 58 8.24 -14.01 0.36
CA TYR A 58 8.18 -14.90 -0.80
C TYR A 58 6.70 -15.11 -1.16
N TRP A 59 6.39 -14.96 -2.47
CA TRP A 59 5.08 -15.24 -3.01
C TRP A 59 5.06 -16.64 -3.60
N HIS A 60 4.13 -17.46 -3.16
CA HIS A 60 3.90 -18.79 -3.72
C HIS A 60 2.65 -18.74 -4.58
N TYR A 61 2.77 -19.16 -5.83
CA TYR A 61 1.67 -19.23 -6.77
C TYR A 61 1.36 -20.68 -7.07
N TRP A 62 0.10 -21.06 -6.94
CA TRP A 62 -0.40 -22.30 -7.49
C TRP A 62 -1.01 -21.98 -8.86
N LEU A 63 -0.45 -22.58 -9.91
CA LEU A 63 -0.89 -22.36 -11.29
C LEU A 63 -1.37 -23.69 -11.88
N LYS A 64 -2.44 -23.63 -12.67
CA LYS A 64 -2.86 -24.79 -13.46
C LYS A 64 -1.79 -25.10 -14.53
N PRO A 65 -1.61 -26.38 -14.92
CA PRO A 65 -0.73 -26.73 -16.02
C PRO A 65 -1.00 -25.90 -17.28
N GLY A 66 0.06 -25.30 -17.85
CA GLY A 66 -0.03 -24.42 -19.01
C GLY A 66 -0.42 -22.95 -18.74
N GLN A 67 -0.68 -22.58 -17.49
CA GLN A 67 -0.97 -21.19 -17.15
C GLN A 67 0.33 -20.40 -16.91
N ALA A 68 0.47 -19.26 -17.57
CA ALA A 68 1.60 -18.36 -17.34
C ALA A 68 1.47 -17.62 -16.00
N MET A 69 2.61 -17.31 -15.37
CA MET A 69 2.64 -16.54 -14.13
C MET A 69 2.00 -15.15 -14.34
N PRO A 70 1.00 -14.76 -13.53
CA PRO A 70 0.37 -13.46 -13.67
C PRO A 70 1.34 -12.35 -13.27
N ASN A 71 1.50 -11.35 -14.14
CA ASN A 71 2.27 -10.14 -13.82
C ASN A 71 1.33 -9.11 -13.17
N LEU A 72 1.22 -9.17 -11.84
CA LEU A 72 0.36 -8.29 -11.04
C LEU A 72 1.11 -7.06 -10.48
N THR A 73 2.27 -6.73 -11.03
CA THR A 73 3.06 -5.60 -10.56
C THR A 73 2.34 -4.28 -10.90
N PRO A 74 2.10 -3.38 -9.92
CA PRO A 74 1.46 -2.08 -10.17
C PRO A 74 2.21 -1.19 -11.18
N SER A 75 3.52 -1.45 -11.37
CA SER A 75 4.37 -0.77 -12.35
C SER A 75 4.19 -1.28 -13.78
N SER A 76 3.33 -2.27 -14.03
CA SER A 76 3.05 -2.76 -15.37
C SER A 76 2.47 -1.64 -16.24
N PRO A 77 2.99 -1.41 -17.47
CA PRO A 77 2.50 -0.38 -18.39
C PRO A 77 1.00 -0.49 -18.68
N LYS A 78 0.45 -1.71 -18.64
CA LYS A 78 -1.00 -1.97 -18.84
C LYS A 78 -1.89 -1.26 -17.82
N TYR A 79 -1.39 -1.08 -16.60
CA TYR A 79 -2.16 -0.44 -15.52
C TYR A 79 -1.86 1.05 -15.35
N ALA A 80 -0.80 1.55 -15.97
CA ALA A 80 -0.37 2.94 -15.79
C ALA A 80 -1.44 3.96 -16.22
N LEU A 81 -2.12 3.71 -17.34
CA LEU A 81 -3.22 4.57 -17.81
C LEU A 81 -4.45 4.48 -16.90
N ALA A 82 -4.80 3.25 -16.48
CA ALA A 82 -5.93 3.04 -15.57
C ALA A 82 -5.68 3.71 -14.20
N ILE A 83 -4.46 3.61 -13.67
CA ILE A 83 -4.06 4.28 -12.43
C ILE A 83 -4.13 5.80 -12.58
N ARG A 84 -3.65 6.37 -13.68
CA ARG A 84 -3.73 7.82 -13.94
C ARG A 84 -5.18 8.30 -14.06
N ALA A 85 -6.02 7.55 -14.76
CA ALA A 85 -7.44 7.86 -14.87
C ALA A 85 -8.12 7.81 -13.50
N TRP A 86 -7.84 6.76 -12.71
CA TRP A 86 -8.35 6.60 -11.36
C TRP A 86 -7.96 7.75 -10.42
N GLN A 87 -6.72 8.20 -10.49
CA GLN A 87 -6.21 9.31 -9.68
C GLN A 87 -6.88 10.67 -9.98
N ARG A 88 -7.52 10.80 -11.15
CA ARG A 88 -8.23 12.01 -11.58
C ARG A 88 -9.73 11.97 -11.31
N LEU A 89 -10.26 10.81 -10.90
CA LEU A 89 -11.68 10.67 -10.59
C LEU A 89 -12.05 11.50 -9.35
N PRO A 90 -13.17 12.23 -9.39
CA PRO A 90 -13.75 12.81 -8.19
C PRO A 90 -14.08 11.73 -7.16
N VAL A 91 -13.88 12.05 -5.88
CA VAL A 91 -14.09 11.09 -4.77
C VAL A 91 -15.47 10.43 -4.80
N PRO A 92 -16.60 11.14 -5.05
CA PRO A 92 -17.91 10.50 -5.13
C PRO A 92 -18.00 9.42 -6.21
N VAL A 93 -17.40 9.67 -7.38
CA VAL A 93 -17.36 8.70 -8.49
C VAL A 93 -16.48 7.50 -8.14
N ALA A 94 -15.33 7.76 -7.54
CA ALA A 94 -14.43 6.70 -7.09
C ALA A 94 -15.10 5.80 -6.04
N ASN A 95 -15.86 6.36 -5.12
CA ASN A 95 -16.60 5.60 -4.12
C ASN A 95 -17.73 4.74 -4.71
N LEU A 96 -18.38 5.21 -5.78
CA LEU A 96 -19.42 4.45 -6.46
C LEU A 96 -18.85 3.29 -7.27
N VAL A 97 -17.77 3.54 -8.03
CA VAL A 97 -17.20 2.58 -8.98
C VAL A 97 -16.20 1.62 -8.31
N GLY A 98 -15.52 2.07 -7.25
CA GLY A 98 -14.48 1.31 -6.54
C GLY A 98 -14.89 -0.09 -6.10
N PRO A 99 -16.02 -0.28 -5.41
CA PRO A 99 -16.47 -1.59 -4.96
C PRO A 99 -16.67 -2.60 -6.09
N TRP A 100 -17.12 -2.15 -7.26
CA TRP A 100 -17.32 -3.00 -8.44
C TRP A 100 -15.99 -3.46 -9.05
N ILE A 101 -15.00 -2.56 -9.08
CA ILE A 101 -13.67 -2.88 -9.60
C ILE A 101 -12.96 -3.85 -8.66
N VAL A 102 -12.96 -3.56 -7.35
CA VAL A 102 -12.26 -4.39 -6.35
C VAL A 102 -12.77 -5.81 -6.31
N ARG A 103 -14.09 -6.03 -6.50
CA ARG A 103 -14.67 -7.39 -6.57
C ARG A 103 -14.13 -8.24 -7.72
N ARG A 104 -13.57 -7.63 -8.75
CA ARG A 104 -13.04 -8.30 -9.96
C ARG A 104 -11.52 -8.38 -9.99
N LEU A 105 -10.86 -7.79 -9.01
CA LEU A 105 -9.42 -7.93 -8.85
C LEU A 105 -9.14 -9.21 -8.06
N PRO A 106 -8.16 -10.02 -8.50
CA PRO A 106 -7.74 -11.23 -7.80
C PRO A 106 -7.11 -10.92 -6.45
#